data_1941b9021ec7d29c864145a738490913
#
_entry.id   1941b9021ec7d29c864145a738490913
#
_cell.length_a   1.000
_cell.length_b   1.000
_cell.length_c   1.000
_cell.angle_alpha   90.00
_cell.angle_beta   90.00
_cell.angle_gamma   90.00
#
_symmetry.space_group_name_H-M   'P 1'
#
loop_
_entity.id
_entity.type
_entity.pdbx_description
1 polymer ?
#
loop_
_entity_poly.entity_id
_entity_poly.type
_entity_poly.pdbx_seq_one_letter_code
_entity_poly.pdbx_strand_id
1 'polypeptide(L)'
;VSAPAPGFIELQLAADAPPGGWHPGHEIQFRVTPTLGRRYTVRTVNNSQELERIGILVDTTPPGPGAAWISRLRAGDDTTLLAGRHRSSFRNGTRNLCLGDACSLGTLDAYGQDNPVADIVIEVRAKALPYLAIRWPKYRFVPATDAPGDALQSWLETAIVAGDLGHISGAWLLGHAQSIQRHRKALIEGLGLARRSVTVRPYWADGKYGL
;
A
#
# COMPACT_ATOMS: atom_id res chain seq x y z
N VAL A 1 -0.55 9.50 16.70
CA VAL A 1 0.21 9.91 15.50
C VAL A 1 1.68 9.61 15.75
N SER A 2 2.32 8.87 14.88
CA SER A 2 3.76 8.57 14.92
C SER A 2 4.38 8.65 13.53
N ALA A 3 5.71 8.76 13.46
CA ALA A 3 6.48 8.81 12.21
C ALA A 3 7.47 7.63 12.18
N PRO A 4 7.08 6.47 11.63
CA PRO A 4 7.90 5.26 11.66
C PRO A 4 9.14 5.33 10.76
N ALA A 5 9.12 6.18 9.74
CA ALA A 5 10.21 6.43 8.82
C ALA A 5 10.10 7.84 8.22
N PRO A 6 11.18 8.43 7.70
CA PRO A 6 11.12 9.70 7.00
C PRO A 6 10.10 9.69 5.86
N GLY A 7 9.12 10.61 5.91
CA GLY A 7 8.05 10.72 4.94
C GLY A 7 6.85 9.80 5.20
N PHE A 8 6.83 9.04 6.29
CA PHE A 8 5.69 8.22 6.68
C PHE A 8 5.06 8.72 7.96
N ILE A 9 3.73 8.73 7.98
CA ILE A 9 2.93 8.97 9.18
C ILE A 9 2.04 7.75 9.42
N GLU A 10 2.01 7.31 10.67
CA GLU A 10 1.08 6.29 11.13
C GLU A 10 0.06 6.94 12.06
N LEU A 11 -1.21 6.76 11.76
CA LEU A 11 -2.32 7.18 12.59
C LEU A 11 -2.94 5.98 13.28
N GLN A 12 -3.22 6.14 14.58
CA GLN A 12 -4.09 5.26 15.34
C GLN A 12 -5.37 6.03 15.63
N LEU A 13 -6.50 5.48 15.26
CA LEU A 13 -7.82 6.11 15.35
C LEU A 13 -8.72 5.24 16.21
N ALA A 14 -9.42 5.86 17.13
CA ALA A 14 -10.58 5.26 17.75
C ALA A 14 -11.77 5.48 16.82
N ALA A 15 -12.47 4.43 16.41
CA ALA A 15 -13.56 4.53 15.46
C ALA A 15 -14.60 3.45 15.73
N ASP A 16 -15.88 3.84 15.63
CA ASP A 16 -16.97 2.88 15.69
C ASP A 16 -16.85 1.85 14.58
N ALA A 17 -17.06 0.59 14.92
CA ALA A 17 -16.94 -0.49 13.96
C ALA A 17 -18.13 -0.51 13.00
N PRO A 18 -17.90 -0.77 11.70
CA PRO A 18 -18.96 -1.12 10.78
C PRO A 18 -19.58 -2.50 11.14
N PRO A 19 -20.75 -2.83 10.60
CA PRO A 19 -21.31 -4.18 10.74
C PRO A 19 -20.28 -5.25 10.34
N GLY A 20 -19.98 -6.17 11.25
CA GLY A 20 -18.96 -7.21 11.09
C GLY A 20 -17.57 -6.85 11.61
N GLY A 21 -17.40 -5.68 12.22
CA GLY A 21 -16.13 -5.23 12.81
C GLY A 21 -15.12 -4.66 11.81
N TRP A 22 -14.03 -4.14 12.31
CA TRP A 22 -12.89 -3.71 11.48
C TRP A 22 -11.99 -4.91 11.15
N HIS A 23 -11.48 -4.93 9.93
CA HIS A 23 -10.47 -5.90 9.50
C HIS A 23 -9.34 -5.19 8.74
N PRO A 24 -8.09 -5.68 8.79
CA PRO A 24 -7.06 -5.21 7.88
C PRO A 24 -7.54 -5.32 6.42
N GLY A 25 -7.28 -4.31 5.61
CA GLY A 25 -7.78 -4.26 4.23
C GLY A 25 -9.12 -3.51 4.05
N HIS A 26 -9.83 -3.11 5.12
CA HIS A 26 -10.97 -2.20 4.99
C HIS A 26 -10.53 -0.88 4.36
N GLU A 27 -11.28 -0.41 3.37
CA GLU A 27 -11.13 0.96 2.85
C GLU A 27 -11.84 1.93 3.79
N ILE A 28 -11.20 3.04 4.08
CA ILE A 28 -11.78 4.19 4.77
C ILE A 28 -11.55 5.44 3.96
N GLN A 29 -12.45 6.41 4.08
CA GLN A 29 -12.34 7.69 3.40
C GLN A 29 -12.44 8.82 4.41
N PHE A 30 -11.47 9.72 4.40
CA PHE A 30 -11.52 10.99 5.12
C PHE A 30 -11.88 12.14 4.19
N ARG A 31 -12.62 13.09 4.71
CA ARG A 31 -12.81 14.39 4.06
C ARG A 31 -11.61 15.29 4.38
N VAL A 32 -10.70 15.43 3.43
CA VAL A 32 -9.45 16.19 3.61
C VAL A 32 -9.59 17.68 3.30
N THR A 33 -10.63 18.04 2.52
CA THR A 33 -11.13 19.42 2.34
C THR A 33 -12.66 19.38 2.31
N PRO A 34 -13.37 20.52 2.33
CA PRO A 34 -14.84 20.53 2.25
C PRO A 34 -15.44 19.75 1.08
N THR A 35 -14.71 19.66 -0.03
CA THR A 35 -15.18 19.02 -1.28
C THR A 35 -14.40 17.78 -1.70
N LEU A 36 -13.32 17.42 -0.97
CA LEU A 36 -12.40 16.37 -1.40
C LEU A 36 -12.26 15.28 -0.36
N GLY A 37 -12.54 14.04 -0.76
CA GLY A 37 -12.25 12.82 0.01
C GLY A 37 -10.92 12.18 -0.40
N ARG A 38 -10.30 11.47 0.54
CA ARG A 38 -9.15 10.60 0.27
C ARG A 38 -9.36 9.26 0.94
N ARG A 39 -9.03 8.20 0.19
CA ARG A 39 -9.15 6.83 0.65
C ARG A 39 -7.83 6.33 1.22
N TYR A 40 -7.95 5.55 2.27
CA TYR A 40 -6.85 4.86 2.93
C TYR A 40 -7.28 3.44 3.26
N THR A 41 -6.32 2.61 3.62
CA THR A 41 -6.59 1.22 4.02
C THR A 41 -6.30 1.06 5.50
N VAL A 42 -7.23 0.46 6.23
CA VAL A 42 -6.99 -0.02 7.58
C VAL A 42 -5.89 -1.08 7.53
N ARG A 43 -4.75 -0.78 8.12
CA ARG A 43 -3.58 -1.65 8.15
C ARG A 43 -3.60 -2.60 9.33
N THR A 44 -3.94 -2.08 10.50
CA THR A 44 -4.01 -2.85 11.74
C THR A 44 -5.33 -2.58 12.44
N VAL A 45 -5.79 -3.59 13.17
CA VAL A 45 -6.94 -3.50 14.07
C VAL A 45 -6.50 -4.01 15.44
N ASN A 46 -6.69 -3.21 16.47
CA ASN A 46 -6.41 -3.56 17.84
C ASN A 46 -7.73 -3.48 18.62
N ASN A 47 -8.26 -4.63 18.97
CA ASN A 47 -9.47 -4.73 19.77
C ASN A 47 -9.06 -4.67 21.26
N SER A 48 -9.21 -3.52 21.89
CA SER A 48 -9.21 -3.40 23.35
C SER A 48 -10.65 -3.46 23.86
N GLN A 49 -10.87 -3.92 25.10
CA GLN A 49 -12.22 -4.16 25.64
C GLN A 49 -13.13 -2.92 25.64
N GLU A 50 -12.60 -1.72 25.42
CA GLU A 50 -13.37 -0.48 25.49
C GLU A 50 -13.51 0.28 24.17
N LEU A 51 -12.60 0.10 23.21
CA LEU A 51 -12.63 0.82 21.91
C LEU A 51 -11.84 0.07 20.84
N GLU A 52 -12.45 -0.13 19.70
CA GLU A 52 -11.72 -0.60 18.52
C GLU A 52 -10.79 0.51 18.01
N ARG A 53 -9.52 0.17 17.86
CA ARG A 53 -8.52 1.07 17.29
C ARG A 53 -8.06 0.54 15.95
N ILE A 54 -8.15 1.38 14.94
CA ILE A 54 -7.63 1.10 13.61
C ILE A 54 -6.36 1.89 13.34
N GLY A 55 -5.40 1.27 12.66
CA GLY A 55 -4.16 1.91 12.25
C GLY A 55 -4.12 2.08 10.73
N ILE A 56 -3.66 3.24 10.27
CA ILE A 56 -3.32 3.48 8.86
C ILE A 56 -1.89 3.95 8.74
N LEU A 57 -1.24 3.62 7.62
CA LEU A 57 0.11 4.07 7.29
C LEU A 57 0.07 4.87 5.99
N VAL A 58 0.62 6.05 6.01
CA VAL A 58 0.54 7.01 4.89
C VAL A 58 1.92 7.52 4.52
N ASP A 59 2.27 7.41 3.24
CA ASP A 59 3.37 8.17 2.67
C ASP A 59 2.91 9.62 2.43
N THR A 60 3.59 10.56 3.06
CA THR A 60 3.31 11.99 2.94
C THR A 60 4.26 12.72 2.00
N THR A 61 5.12 12.00 1.31
CA THR A 61 6.17 12.62 0.49
C THR A 61 5.69 13.12 -0.87
N PRO A 62 4.77 12.46 -1.58
CA PRO A 62 4.13 13.10 -2.72
C PRO A 62 3.27 14.27 -2.22
N PRO A 63 3.51 15.50 -2.72
CA PRO A 63 2.69 16.63 -2.31
C PRO A 63 1.24 16.44 -2.76
N GLY A 64 0.29 16.73 -1.88
CA GLY A 64 -1.11 16.63 -2.20
C GLY A 64 -2.03 16.93 -1.01
N PRO A 65 -3.34 17.11 -1.25
CA PRO A 65 -4.29 17.47 -0.20
C PRO A 65 -4.35 16.46 0.95
N GLY A 66 -4.22 15.16 0.65
CA GLY A 66 -4.21 14.10 1.67
C GLY A 66 -2.98 14.18 2.56
N ALA A 67 -1.79 14.27 1.97
CA ALA A 67 -0.53 14.41 2.70
C ALA A 67 -0.53 15.69 3.56
N ALA A 68 -0.97 16.80 2.99
CA ALA A 68 -1.06 18.08 3.70
C ALA A 68 -2.05 18.03 4.88
N TRP A 69 -3.17 17.31 4.74
CA TRP A 69 -4.15 17.14 5.79
C TRP A 69 -3.59 16.26 6.92
N ILE A 70 -3.06 15.09 6.59
CA ILE A 70 -2.51 14.13 7.57
C ILE A 70 -1.34 14.74 8.35
N SER A 71 -0.47 15.52 7.70
CA SER A 71 0.68 16.16 8.35
C SER A 71 0.30 17.19 9.42
N ARG A 72 -0.95 17.69 9.40
CA ARG A 72 -1.45 18.64 10.39
C ARG A 72 -2.13 17.98 11.58
N LEU A 73 -2.52 16.72 11.49
CA LEU A 73 -3.21 16.01 12.57
C LEU A 73 -2.33 15.86 13.80
N ARG A 74 -2.97 16.00 14.94
CA ARG A 74 -2.37 15.83 16.27
C ARG A 74 -3.15 14.78 17.06
N ALA A 75 -2.52 14.23 18.08
CA ALA A 75 -3.20 13.36 19.02
C ALA A 75 -4.34 14.14 19.72
N GLY A 76 -5.51 13.56 19.77
CA GLY A 76 -6.72 14.17 20.32
C GLY A 76 -7.59 14.93 19.30
N ASP A 77 -7.13 15.05 18.03
CA ASP A 77 -7.99 15.64 16.99
C ASP A 77 -9.11 14.67 16.61
N ASP A 78 -10.31 15.23 16.45
CA ASP A 78 -11.46 14.50 15.93
C ASP A 78 -11.54 14.61 14.39
N THR A 79 -11.99 13.54 13.75
CA THR A 79 -12.23 13.54 12.31
C THR A 79 -13.40 12.64 11.95
N THR A 80 -14.04 12.93 10.82
CA THR A 80 -15.09 12.07 10.27
C THR A 80 -14.51 11.14 9.22
N LEU A 81 -14.76 9.86 9.37
CA LEU A 81 -14.44 8.86 8.37
C LEU A 81 -15.71 8.17 7.85
N LEU A 82 -15.66 7.73 6.61
CA LEU A 82 -16.63 6.85 6.00
C LEU A 82 -15.98 5.47 5.85
N ALA A 83 -16.61 4.45 6.45
CA ALA A 83 -16.21 3.07 6.24
C ALA A 83 -16.58 2.63 4.82
N GLY A 84 -15.61 2.17 4.08
CA GLY A 84 -15.78 1.57 2.77
C GLY A 84 -15.95 0.05 2.86
N ARG A 85 -15.71 -0.64 1.74
CA ARG A 85 -15.82 -2.10 1.68
C ARG A 85 -14.53 -2.75 2.19
N HIS A 86 -14.69 -3.82 2.97
CA HIS A 86 -13.60 -4.76 3.14
C HIS A 86 -13.40 -5.53 1.82
N ARG A 87 -12.19 -5.54 1.32
CA ARG A 87 -11.85 -6.32 0.12
C ARG A 87 -10.86 -7.38 0.54
N SER A 88 -11.33 -8.61 0.68
CA SER A 88 -10.47 -9.78 0.76
C SER A 88 -9.58 -9.84 -0.48
N SER A 89 -8.29 -10.02 -0.27
CA SER A 89 -7.29 -9.64 -1.24
C SER A 89 -6.74 -10.78 -2.07
N PHE A 90 -6.52 -11.94 -1.49
CA PHE A 90 -5.81 -13.01 -2.17
C PHE A 90 -6.71 -14.21 -2.42
N ARG A 91 -6.52 -14.87 -3.57
CA ARG A 91 -7.13 -16.17 -3.80
C ARG A 91 -6.35 -17.21 -3.00
N ASN A 92 -7.05 -18.05 -2.26
CA ASN A 92 -6.45 -19.17 -1.53
C ASN A 92 -5.62 -20.05 -2.47
N GLY A 93 -4.45 -20.46 -2.01
CA GLY A 93 -3.56 -21.37 -2.73
C GLY A 93 -2.71 -20.73 -3.84
N THR A 94 -2.76 -19.39 -4.00
CA THR A 94 -1.89 -18.70 -4.94
C THR A 94 -0.69 -18.08 -4.24
N ARG A 95 0.48 -18.23 -4.83
CA ARG A 95 1.68 -17.49 -4.45
C ARG A 95 1.70 -16.17 -5.20
N ASN A 96 1.54 -15.07 -4.49
CA ASN A 96 1.36 -13.75 -5.07
C ASN A 96 2.62 -12.90 -4.94
N LEU A 97 2.95 -12.17 -6.02
CA LEU A 97 3.89 -11.07 -5.99
C LEU A 97 3.13 -9.75 -5.82
N CYS A 98 3.47 -9.02 -4.78
CA CYS A 98 2.88 -7.71 -4.48
C CYS A 98 3.90 -6.62 -4.77
N LEU A 99 3.65 -5.80 -5.76
CA LEU A 99 4.53 -4.70 -6.14
C LEU A 99 3.84 -3.37 -5.90
N GLY A 100 4.58 -2.42 -5.35
CA GLY A 100 4.05 -1.08 -5.17
C GLY A 100 5.08 -0.03 -4.82
N ASP A 101 4.64 1.20 -4.77
CA ASP A 101 5.41 2.33 -4.25
C ASP A 101 5.10 2.59 -2.77
N ALA A 102 5.76 3.58 -2.19
CA ALA A 102 5.61 3.98 -0.80
C ALA A 102 4.16 4.24 -0.38
N CYS A 103 3.32 4.80 -1.29
CA CYS A 103 1.90 5.06 -1.03
C CYS A 103 1.09 3.78 -0.79
N SER A 104 1.54 2.65 -1.33
CA SER A 104 0.86 1.37 -1.25
C SER A 104 1.26 0.51 -0.05
N LEU A 105 2.34 0.87 0.68
CA LEU A 105 2.89 0.05 1.76
C LEU A 105 1.84 -0.32 2.80
N GLY A 106 1.01 0.63 3.25
CA GLY A 106 -0.03 0.35 4.25
C GLY A 106 -1.06 -0.68 3.79
N THR A 107 -1.43 -0.65 2.51
CA THR A 107 -2.37 -1.62 1.91
C THR A 107 -1.71 -2.98 1.71
N LEU A 108 -0.49 -3.01 1.17
CA LEU A 108 0.22 -4.26 0.94
C LEU A 108 0.57 -4.97 2.27
N ASP A 109 0.87 -4.20 3.33
CA ASP A 109 1.08 -4.75 4.66
C ASP A 109 -0.22 -5.35 5.23
N ALA A 110 -1.35 -4.65 5.11
CA ALA A 110 -2.65 -5.19 5.51
C ALA A 110 -2.95 -6.53 4.82
N TYR A 111 -2.69 -6.59 3.51
CA TYR A 111 -2.92 -7.81 2.74
C TYR A 111 -1.90 -8.92 3.04
N GLY A 112 -0.65 -8.56 3.32
CA GLY A 112 0.40 -9.51 3.67
C GLY A 112 0.17 -10.22 5.00
N GLN A 113 -0.59 -9.61 5.93
CA GLN A 113 -0.95 -10.25 7.19
C GLN A 113 -1.87 -11.47 6.97
N ASP A 114 -2.76 -11.40 5.99
CA ASP A 114 -3.65 -12.51 5.63
C ASP A 114 -2.99 -13.54 4.70
N ASN A 115 -1.84 -13.20 4.10
CA ASN A 115 -1.12 -14.09 3.19
C ASN A 115 0.39 -14.10 3.46
N PRO A 116 0.87 -14.91 4.39
CA PRO A 116 2.27 -14.95 4.81
C PRO A 116 3.22 -15.48 3.72
N VAL A 117 2.71 -16.03 2.63
CA VAL A 117 3.51 -16.50 1.48
C VAL A 117 3.54 -15.52 0.31
N ALA A 118 3.01 -14.31 0.48
CA ALA A 118 3.13 -13.26 -0.52
C ALA A 118 4.54 -12.66 -0.51
N ASP A 119 5.13 -12.50 -1.69
CA ASP A 119 6.37 -11.76 -1.87
C ASP A 119 6.03 -10.27 -2.05
N ILE A 120 6.42 -9.44 -1.10
CA ILE A 120 6.11 -8.00 -1.10
C ILE A 120 7.37 -7.20 -1.41
N VAL A 121 7.32 -6.43 -2.50
CA VAL A 121 8.42 -5.58 -2.95
C VAL A 121 7.92 -4.15 -3.16
N ILE A 122 8.58 -3.20 -2.51
CA ILE A 122 8.11 -1.81 -2.46
C ILE A 122 9.23 -0.85 -2.83
N GLU A 123 8.96 0.01 -3.79
CA GLU A 123 9.85 1.12 -4.14
C GLU A 123 9.65 2.25 -3.12
N VAL A 124 10.76 2.65 -2.47
CA VAL A 124 10.75 3.67 -1.42
C VAL A 124 11.93 4.60 -1.56
N ARG A 125 11.82 5.82 -1.07
CA ARG A 125 12.96 6.74 -1.04
C ARG A 125 14.09 6.18 -0.21
N ALA A 126 15.32 6.36 -0.67
CA ALA A 126 16.52 5.83 -0.03
C ALA A 126 16.63 6.19 1.46
N LYS A 127 16.22 7.41 1.84
CA LYS A 127 16.23 7.86 3.25
C LYS A 127 15.26 7.11 4.18
N ALA A 128 14.20 6.51 3.65
CA ALA A 128 13.23 5.75 4.45
C ALA A 128 13.63 4.27 4.58
N LEU A 129 14.43 3.77 3.63
CA LEU A 129 14.77 2.35 3.50
C LEU A 129 15.29 1.71 4.80
N PRO A 130 16.31 2.27 5.52
CA PRO A 130 16.84 1.60 6.73
C PRO A 130 15.79 1.43 7.83
N TYR A 131 14.88 2.38 7.97
CA TYR A 131 13.79 2.32 8.96
C TYR A 131 12.74 1.28 8.59
N LEU A 132 12.38 1.24 7.31
CA LEU A 132 11.36 0.30 6.81
C LEU A 132 11.88 -1.13 6.80
N ALA A 133 13.13 -1.36 6.43
CA ALA A 133 13.75 -2.69 6.43
C ALA A 133 13.82 -3.30 7.84
N ILE A 134 14.06 -2.48 8.89
CA ILE A 134 14.02 -2.94 10.27
C ILE A 134 12.59 -3.32 10.67
N ARG A 135 11.60 -2.51 10.31
CA ARG A 135 10.20 -2.72 10.71
C ARG A 135 9.53 -3.87 9.96
N TRP A 136 9.88 -4.05 8.70
CA TRP A 136 9.35 -5.10 7.83
C TRP A 136 10.47 -5.97 7.23
N PRO A 137 11.18 -6.76 8.03
CA PRO A 137 12.35 -7.51 7.58
C PRO A 137 12.04 -8.60 6.53
N LYS A 138 10.77 -8.97 6.39
CA LYS A 138 10.31 -9.93 5.38
C LYS A 138 10.02 -9.31 4.02
N TYR A 139 9.91 -7.97 3.94
CA TYR A 139 9.63 -7.27 2.69
C TYR A 139 10.93 -6.85 2.02
N ARG A 140 10.90 -6.80 0.73
CA ARG A 140 11.99 -6.22 -0.06
C ARG A 140 11.69 -4.75 -0.34
N PHE A 141 12.63 -3.90 -0.01
CA PHE A 141 12.56 -2.47 -0.36
C PHE A 141 13.59 -2.16 -1.44
N VAL A 142 13.14 -1.48 -2.49
CA VAL A 142 13.98 -1.02 -3.61
C VAL A 142 14.10 0.51 -3.52
N PRO A 143 15.31 1.08 -3.52
CA PRO A 143 15.46 2.52 -3.46
C PRO A 143 14.96 3.17 -4.75
N ALA A 144 14.02 4.12 -4.63
CA ALA A 144 13.45 4.85 -5.75
C ALA A 144 14.49 5.70 -6.47
N THR A 145 14.35 5.80 -7.78
CA THR A 145 15.04 6.75 -8.65
C THR A 145 14.18 8.01 -8.87
N ASP A 146 14.62 8.91 -9.76
CA ASP A 146 13.88 10.13 -10.07
C ASP A 146 12.56 9.86 -10.81
N ALA A 147 12.51 8.80 -11.61
CA ALA A 147 11.30 8.41 -12.33
C ALA A 147 10.49 7.34 -11.54
N PRO A 148 9.20 7.57 -11.28
CA PRO A 148 8.37 6.64 -10.52
C PRO A 148 8.33 5.23 -11.12
N GLY A 149 8.63 4.24 -10.29
CA GLY A 149 8.56 2.82 -10.64
C GLY A 149 9.70 2.29 -11.50
N ASP A 150 10.70 3.09 -11.85
CA ASP A 150 11.81 2.63 -12.71
C ASP A 150 12.73 1.67 -11.97
N ALA A 151 13.04 1.94 -10.72
CA ALA A 151 13.87 1.04 -9.92
C ALA A 151 13.16 -0.30 -9.69
N LEU A 152 11.85 -0.26 -9.42
CA LEU A 152 11.05 -1.46 -9.27
C LEU A 152 10.91 -2.25 -10.59
N GLN A 153 10.81 -1.55 -11.74
CA GLN A 153 10.81 -2.16 -13.07
C GLN A 153 12.13 -2.90 -13.32
N SER A 154 13.26 -2.25 -13.06
CA SER A 154 14.60 -2.85 -13.26
C SER A 154 14.81 -4.07 -12.36
N TRP A 155 14.37 -3.99 -11.10
CA TRP A 155 14.38 -5.12 -10.19
C TRP A 155 13.54 -6.29 -10.74
N LEU A 156 12.31 -6.00 -11.21
CA LEU A 156 11.37 -7.00 -11.72
C LEU A 156 11.95 -7.72 -12.95
N GLU A 157 12.48 -6.98 -13.90
CA GLU A 157 13.10 -7.53 -15.11
C GLU A 157 14.29 -8.42 -14.78
N THR A 158 15.15 -7.99 -13.85
CA THR A 158 16.28 -8.79 -13.36
C THR A 158 15.80 -10.09 -12.71
N ALA A 159 14.79 -10.03 -11.85
CA ALA A 159 14.26 -11.22 -11.17
C ALA A 159 13.55 -12.19 -12.14
N ILE A 160 12.92 -11.69 -13.19
CA ILE A 160 12.34 -12.53 -14.26
C ILE A 160 13.45 -13.27 -15.02
N VAL A 161 14.50 -12.56 -15.44
CA VAL A 161 15.62 -13.15 -16.19
C VAL A 161 16.38 -14.18 -15.34
N ALA A 162 16.53 -13.92 -14.04
CA ALA A 162 17.17 -14.84 -13.10
C ALA A 162 16.33 -16.09 -12.77
N GLY A 163 15.03 -16.08 -13.12
CA GLY A 163 14.11 -17.17 -12.80
C GLY A 163 13.61 -17.16 -11.34
N ASP A 164 13.92 -16.13 -10.57
CA ASP A 164 13.58 -16.04 -9.14
C ASP A 164 12.06 -16.02 -8.86
N LEU A 165 11.27 -15.63 -9.86
CA LEU A 165 9.82 -15.49 -9.78
C LEU A 165 9.03 -16.68 -10.37
N GLY A 166 9.68 -17.77 -10.74
CA GLY A 166 9.03 -18.93 -11.37
C GLY A 166 7.97 -19.63 -10.52
N HIS A 167 7.95 -19.37 -9.21
CA HIS A 167 6.96 -19.90 -8.28
C HIS A 167 5.69 -19.03 -8.18
N ILE A 168 5.68 -17.83 -8.77
CA ILE A 168 4.57 -16.87 -8.68
C ILE A 168 3.44 -17.29 -9.64
N SER A 169 2.21 -17.27 -9.15
CA SER A 169 0.99 -17.59 -9.92
C SER A 169 0.00 -16.44 -10.00
N GLY A 170 0.22 -15.36 -9.27
CA GLY A 170 -0.61 -14.14 -9.29
C GLY A 170 0.17 -12.91 -8.88
N ALA A 171 -0.35 -11.73 -9.19
CA ALA A 171 0.28 -10.48 -8.79
C ALA A 171 -0.72 -9.39 -8.42
N TRP A 172 -0.29 -8.52 -7.50
CA TRP A 172 -0.99 -7.31 -7.09
C TRP A 172 -0.08 -6.10 -7.28
N LEU A 173 -0.52 -5.16 -8.11
CA LEU A 173 0.24 -3.99 -8.50
C LEU A 173 -0.50 -2.74 -8.03
N LEU A 174 0.09 -1.99 -7.09
CA LEU A 174 -0.52 -0.83 -6.46
C LEU A 174 0.41 0.40 -6.61
N GLY A 175 -0.17 1.59 -6.67
CA GLY A 175 0.60 2.84 -6.64
C GLY A 175 0.49 3.66 -7.92
N HIS A 176 1.62 4.12 -8.48
CA HIS A 176 1.67 4.98 -9.65
C HIS A 176 1.07 4.34 -10.90
N ALA A 177 0.06 4.98 -11.51
CA ALA A 177 -0.75 4.40 -12.58
C ALA A 177 0.06 3.92 -13.80
N GLN A 178 1.00 4.76 -14.27
CA GLN A 178 1.81 4.44 -15.45
C GLN A 178 2.82 3.32 -15.14
N SER A 179 3.44 3.33 -13.95
CA SER A 179 4.41 2.32 -13.54
C SER A 179 3.79 0.94 -13.41
N ILE A 180 2.63 0.83 -12.75
CA ILE A 180 1.96 -0.46 -12.58
C ILE A 180 1.52 -1.09 -13.89
N GLN A 181 1.27 -0.31 -14.95
CA GLN A 181 0.99 -0.85 -16.28
C GLN A 181 2.25 -1.44 -16.93
N ARG A 182 3.41 -0.80 -16.76
CA ARG A 182 4.71 -1.35 -17.21
C ARG A 182 5.04 -2.65 -16.48
N HIS A 183 4.90 -2.67 -15.15
CA HIS A 183 5.12 -3.88 -14.34
C HIS A 183 4.16 -5.01 -14.77
N ARG A 184 2.89 -4.67 -15.02
CA ARG A 184 1.90 -5.64 -15.51
C ARG A 184 2.31 -6.25 -16.84
N LYS A 185 2.79 -5.43 -17.77
CA LYS A 185 3.29 -5.90 -19.08
C LYS A 185 4.46 -6.87 -18.90
N ALA A 186 5.44 -6.52 -18.08
CA ALA A 186 6.60 -7.36 -17.79
C ALA A 186 6.20 -8.72 -17.19
N LEU A 187 5.25 -8.75 -16.26
CA LEU A 187 4.75 -9.99 -15.66
C LEU A 187 3.99 -10.89 -16.66
N ILE A 188 3.21 -10.30 -17.54
CA ILE A 188 2.45 -11.07 -18.53
C ILE A 188 3.37 -11.59 -19.64
N GLU A 189 4.26 -10.76 -20.17
CA GLU A 189 5.12 -11.10 -21.29
C GLU A 189 6.37 -11.86 -20.88
N GLY A 190 6.99 -11.48 -19.73
CA GLY A 190 8.25 -12.07 -19.28
C GLY A 190 8.06 -13.30 -18.37
N LEU A 191 7.04 -13.30 -17.50
CA LEU A 191 6.76 -14.41 -16.59
C LEU A 191 5.61 -15.32 -17.05
N GLY A 192 4.88 -14.93 -18.10
CA GLY A 192 3.77 -15.72 -18.65
C GLY A 192 2.50 -15.72 -17.78
N LEU A 193 2.34 -14.79 -16.86
CA LEU A 193 1.14 -14.74 -16.02
C LEU A 193 -0.11 -14.47 -16.85
N ALA A 194 -1.18 -15.19 -16.55
CA ALA A 194 -2.48 -14.91 -17.16
C ALA A 194 -2.96 -13.50 -16.76
N ARG A 195 -3.53 -12.74 -17.72
CA ARG A 195 -4.02 -11.36 -17.47
C ARG A 195 -4.97 -11.26 -16.27
N ARG A 196 -5.81 -12.28 -16.06
CA ARG A 196 -6.78 -12.36 -14.95
C ARG A 196 -6.16 -12.62 -13.58
N SER A 197 -4.91 -13.08 -13.53
CA SER A 197 -4.18 -13.29 -12.28
C SER A 197 -3.35 -12.07 -11.85
N VAL A 198 -3.35 -10.99 -12.64
CA VAL A 198 -2.67 -9.74 -12.31
C VAL A 198 -3.71 -8.67 -12.01
N THR A 199 -3.80 -8.30 -10.74
CA THR A 199 -4.68 -7.21 -10.26
C THR A 199 -3.89 -5.90 -10.23
N VAL A 200 -4.50 -4.82 -10.72
CA VAL A 200 -3.91 -3.47 -10.69
C VAL A 200 -4.83 -2.50 -9.97
N ARG A 201 -4.25 -1.65 -9.10
CA ARG A 201 -4.97 -0.58 -8.40
C ARG A 201 -4.12 0.68 -8.40
N PRO A 202 -4.40 1.63 -9.28
CA PRO A 202 -3.72 2.91 -9.27
C PRO A 202 -4.17 3.75 -8.06
N TYR A 203 -3.21 4.42 -7.41
CA TYR A 203 -3.43 5.31 -6.29
C TYR A 203 -3.20 6.76 -6.67
N TRP A 204 -2.30 6.99 -7.61
CA TRP A 204 -1.97 8.31 -8.13
C TRP A 204 -1.42 8.22 -9.56
N ALA A 205 -1.41 9.34 -10.26
CA ALA A 205 -0.87 9.46 -11.61
C ALA A 205 -0.29 10.85 -11.82
N ASP A 206 0.66 10.96 -12.73
CA ASP A 206 1.24 12.24 -13.10
C ASP A 206 0.17 13.21 -13.61
N GLY A 207 0.21 14.45 -13.12
CA GLY A 207 -0.70 15.51 -13.52
C GLY A 207 -2.15 15.38 -13.03
N LYS A 208 -2.45 14.40 -12.11
CA LYS A 208 -3.80 14.22 -11.54
C LYS A 208 -3.82 14.43 -10.03
N TYR A 209 -4.81 15.16 -9.55
CA TYR A 209 -5.06 15.38 -8.12
C TYR A 209 -6.01 14.34 -7.50
N GLY A 210 -5.84 13.08 -7.83
CA GLY A 210 -6.58 11.92 -7.34
C GLY A 210 -7.11 11.04 -8.45
N LEU A 211 -7.30 9.79 -8.09
CA LEU A 211 -7.91 8.75 -8.94
C LEU A 211 -9.17 8.22 -8.26
#